data_ce19440049f059b3b54bec74ff0648af
#
_entry.id   ce19440049f059b3b54bec74ff0648af
#
_cell.length_a   1.000
_cell.length_b   1.000
_cell.length_c   1.000
_cell.angle_alpha   90.00
_cell.angle_beta   90.00
_cell.angle_gamma   90.00
#
_symmetry.space_group_name_H-M   'P 1'
#
loop_
_entity.id
_entity.type
_entity.pdbx_description
1 polymer ?
#
loop_
_entity_poly.entity_id
_entity_poly.type
_entity_poly.pdbx_seq_one_letter_code
_entity_poly.pdbx_strand_id
1 'polypeptide(L)'
;MKKQDKIYVAGHRGLVGSAIVRNLKSKGYNNIIGKTHAELDLTNQQAVREYFEQEKPDVVVLAAAKVGGINANNTTPAEFAYENMQIQCNVIKCCHDFKVKKLLFLGSTCIYPKMAEQPIVEDALLTGPLEETNEAYAIAKISGLEMCKFFKRQYGDDFISCMPTNLYGPYDNYDLSGSHVMPAMIRKFHEAKIQNRPTVELWGTGAPLREFLYSDDMADACVFLLENYSGEQHVNIGTGKEVTIKQLAELVKKTVGYEGEIVWNSEMPDGTPRKLTDVTKLHKLGWRHKIELEEGVKLAYKWFVDNIEQARK
;
A
#
# COMPACT_ATOMS: atom_id res chain seq x y z
N MET A 1 0.95 17.00 15.03
CA MET A 1 0.50 17.63 13.78
C MET A 1 -0.56 18.68 14.10
N LYS A 2 -0.49 19.89 13.52
CA LYS A 2 -1.44 20.99 13.75
C LYS A 2 -2.34 21.17 12.53
N LYS A 3 -3.57 21.71 12.71
CA LYS A 3 -4.55 21.84 11.62
C LYS A 3 -4.10 22.78 10.48
N GLN A 4 -3.25 23.75 10.79
CA GLN A 4 -2.68 24.71 9.82
C GLN A 4 -1.41 24.19 9.11
N ASP A 5 -0.82 23.08 9.54
CA ASP A 5 0.39 22.54 8.92
C ASP A 5 0.14 22.26 7.42
N LYS A 6 1.11 22.63 6.58
CA LYS A 6 1.10 22.29 5.16
C LYS A 6 1.53 20.83 4.98
N ILE A 7 0.62 20.00 4.47
CA ILE A 7 0.81 18.55 4.34
C ILE A 7 1.02 18.20 2.87
N TYR A 8 2.21 17.72 2.53
CA TYR A 8 2.48 17.18 1.21
C TYR A 8 2.18 15.68 1.18
N VAL A 9 1.25 15.26 0.31
CA VAL A 9 0.93 13.85 0.07
C VAL A 9 1.49 13.44 -1.29
N ALA A 10 2.71 12.89 -1.30
CA ALA A 10 3.30 12.29 -2.49
C ALA A 10 2.52 11.03 -2.89
N GLY A 11 2.01 10.99 -4.12
CA GLY A 11 1.12 9.90 -4.58
C GLY A 11 -0.37 10.12 -4.25
N HIS A 12 -0.80 11.37 -4.05
CA HIS A 12 -2.14 11.79 -3.62
C HIS A 12 -3.32 11.29 -4.49
N ARG A 13 -3.07 10.79 -5.72
CA ARG A 13 -4.09 10.24 -6.63
C ARG A 13 -4.17 8.70 -6.63
N GLY A 14 -3.24 8.01 -5.97
CA GLY A 14 -3.23 6.56 -5.86
C GLY A 14 -4.23 6.03 -4.82
N LEU A 15 -4.36 4.71 -4.75
CA LEU A 15 -5.22 4.00 -3.78
C LEU A 15 -5.08 4.57 -2.36
N VAL A 16 -3.88 4.55 -1.81
CA VAL A 16 -3.62 4.97 -0.43
C VAL A 16 -3.56 6.49 -0.29
N GLY A 17 -2.85 7.17 -1.20
CA GLY A 17 -2.69 8.62 -1.12
C GLY A 17 -4.01 9.38 -1.23
N SER A 18 -4.93 8.94 -2.09
CA SER A 18 -6.27 9.56 -2.20
C SER A 18 -7.11 9.34 -0.94
N ALA A 19 -7.03 8.14 -0.34
CA ALA A 19 -7.69 7.84 0.92
C ALA A 19 -7.14 8.71 2.08
N ILE A 20 -5.81 8.89 2.14
CA ILE A 20 -5.17 9.79 3.13
C ILE A 20 -5.65 11.23 2.96
N VAL A 21 -5.74 11.74 1.72
CA VAL A 21 -6.26 13.09 1.46
C VAL A 21 -7.72 13.22 1.92
N ARG A 22 -8.57 12.22 1.65
CA ARG A 22 -9.97 12.22 2.14
C ARG A 22 -10.04 12.22 3.68
N ASN A 23 -9.25 11.37 4.33
CA ASN A 23 -9.21 11.26 5.79
C ASN A 23 -8.69 12.54 6.45
N LEU A 24 -7.60 13.13 5.94
CA LEU A 24 -7.09 14.41 6.41
C LEU A 24 -8.15 15.52 6.34
N LYS A 25 -8.83 15.64 5.18
CA LYS A 25 -9.91 16.62 5.01
C LYS A 25 -11.05 16.39 5.99
N SER A 26 -11.51 15.16 6.18
CA SER A 26 -12.57 14.83 7.13
C SER A 26 -12.21 15.16 8.58
N LYS A 27 -10.92 15.12 8.90
CA LYS A 27 -10.37 15.51 10.22
C LYS A 27 -10.05 17.01 10.33
N GLY A 28 -10.37 17.82 9.31
CA GLY A 28 -10.21 19.28 9.32
C GLY A 28 -8.80 19.78 8.97
N TYR A 29 -7.96 18.95 8.35
CA TYR A 29 -6.70 19.37 7.73
C TYR A 29 -6.99 19.86 6.30
N ASN A 30 -6.89 21.15 6.05
CA ASN A 30 -7.27 21.73 4.75
C ASN A 30 -6.09 22.22 3.91
N ASN A 31 -4.90 22.37 4.51
CA ASN A 31 -3.70 22.80 3.79
C ASN A 31 -2.93 21.58 3.24
N ILE A 32 -3.55 20.91 2.26
CA ILE A 32 -3.01 19.67 1.65
C ILE A 32 -2.55 19.99 0.24
N ILE A 33 -1.31 19.66 -0.07
CA ILE A 33 -0.71 19.81 -1.39
C ILE A 33 -0.30 18.45 -1.96
N GLY A 34 -0.30 18.34 -3.29
CA GLY A 34 0.11 17.16 -4.03
C GLY A 34 0.43 17.50 -5.47
N LYS A 35 1.32 16.73 -6.09
CA LYS A 35 1.69 16.82 -7.50
C LYS A 35 1.52 15.45 -8.15
N THR A 36 1.04 15.47 -9.39
CA THR A 36 1.03 14.26 -10.24
C THR A 36 2.44 13.96 -10.73
N HIS A 37 2.67 12.74 -11.22
CA HIS A 37 3.96 12.38 -11.81
C HIS A 37 4.35 13.29 -12.99
N ALA A 38 3.38 13.71 -13.81
CA ALA A 38 3.61 14.63 -14.92
C ALA A 38 3.99 16.06 -14.48
N GLU A 39 3.56 16.48 -13.28
CA GLU A 39 3.90 17.80 -12.71
C GLU A 39 5.19 17.77 -11.90
N LEU A 40 5.52 16.63 -11.28
CA LEU A 40 6.71 16.44 -10.47
C LEU A 40 7.14 14.96 -10.52
N ASP A 41 8.17 14.69 -11.29
CA ASP A 41 8.84 13.39 -11.28
C ASP A 41 9.73 13.28 -10.04
N LEU A 42 9.34 12.43 -9.09
CA LEU A 42 10.07 12.23 -7.85
C LEU A 42 11.42 11.52 -8.02
N THR A 43 11.69 10.94 -9.19
CA THR A 43 13.02 10.40 -9.52
C THR A 43 14.02 11.50 -9.87
N ASN A 44 13.53 12.69 -10.25
CA ASN A 44 14.35 13.85 -10.57
C ASN A 44 14.71 14.63 -9.28
N GLN A 45 15.93 14.43 -8.80
CA GLN A 45 16.42 15.03 -7.55
C GLN A 45 16.31 16.56 -7.53
N GLN A 46 16.69 17.22 -8.64
CA GLN A 46 16.67 18.68 -8.71
C GLN A 46 15.22 19.22 -8.65
N ALA A 47 14.31 18.62 -9.40
CA ALA A 47 12.90 19.04 -9.38
C ALA A 47 12.25 18.85 -7.99
N VAL A 48 12.57 17.74 -7.29
CA VAL A 48 12.09 17.50 -5.92
C VAL A 48 12.65 18.56 -4.98
N ARG A 49 13.94 18.90 -5.08
CA ARG A 49 14.56 19.93 -4.24
C ARG A 49 13.92 21.30 -4.45
N GLU A 50 13.74 21.72 -5.70
CA GLU A 50 13.09 23.00 -6.06
C GLU A 50 11.65 23.06 -5.52
N TYR A 51 10.91 21.95 -5.64
CA TYR A 51 9.56 21.87 -5.10
C TYR A 51 9.51 22.03 -3.57
N PHE A 52 10.42 21.38 -2.83
CA PHE A 52 10.51 21.51 -1.37
C PHE A 52 10.95 22.92 -0.95
N GLU A 53 11.86 23.55 -1.69
CA GLU A 53 12.30 24.91 -1.44
C GLU A 53 11.15 25.93 -1.60
N GLN A 54 10.32 25.74 -2.64
CA GLN A 54 9.17 26.57 -2.93
C GLN A 54 8.02 26.34 -1.93
N GLU A 55 7.63 25.10 -1.73
CA GLU A 55 6.43 24.73 -0.98
C GLU A 55 6.65 24.69 0.53
N LYS A 56 7.82 24.32 0.99
CA LYS A 56 8.20 24.20 2.41
C LYS A 56 7.14 23.44 3.23
N PRO A 57 6.83 22.19 2.89
CA PRO A 57 5.82 21.43 3.63
C PRO A 57 6.25 21.20 5.10
N ASP A 58 5.28 21.30 6.01
CA ASP A 58 5.48 20.99 7.43
C ASP A 58 5.49 19.49 7.70
N VAL A 59 4.62 18.76 6.99
CA VAL A 59 4.43 17.30 7.12
C VAL A 59 4.44 16.68 5.73
N VAL A 60 5.07 15.51 5.62
CA VAL A 60 5.14 14.77 4.36
C VAL A 60 4.61 13.35 4.56
N VAL A 61 3.77 12.90 3.65
CA VAL A 61 3.37 11.51 3.51
C VAL A 61 3.92 10.97 2.19
N LEU A 62 4.85 10.03 2.27
CA LEU A 62 5.43 9.41 1.09
C LEU A 62 4.68 8.11 0.76
N ALA A 63 3.58 8.26 0.01
CA ALA A 63 2.77 7.18 -0.52
C ALA A 63 3.08 6.88 -2.00
N ALA A 64 3.90 7.69 -2.65
CA ALA A 64 4.34 7.48 -4.02
C ALA A 64 5.37 6.34 -4.09
N ALA A 65 5.15 5.42 -5.01
CA ALA A 65 6.06 4.32 -5.31
C ALA A 65 5.68 3.71 -6.68
N LYS A 66 6.66 3.07 -7.34
CA LYS A 66 6.36 2.11 -8.39
C LYS A 66 5.89 0.82 -7.72
N VAL A 67 4.64 0.43 -7.98
CA VAL A 67 4.00 -0.75 -7.39
C VAL A 67 3.37 -1.62 -8.47
N GLY A 68 3.24 -2.92 -8.21
CA GLY A 68 2.62 -3.86 -9.13
C GLY A 68 2.51 -5.25 -8.54
N GLY A 69 1.76 -6.12 -9.21
CA GLY A 69 1.62 -7.53 -8.85
C GLY A 69 2.91 -8.34 -9.06
N ILE A 70 2.84 -9.65 -8.78
CA ILE A 70 3.99 -10.57 -8.89
C ILE A 70 4.62 -10.52 -10.28
N ASN A 71 3.81 -10.55 -11.35
CA ASN A 71 4.30 -10.53 -12.73
C ASN A 71 5.13 -9.28 -13.02
N ALA A 72 4.62 -8.08 -12.69
CA ALA A 72 5.32 -6.82 -12.92
C ALA A 72 6.65 -6.76 -12.16
N ASN A 73 6.67 -7.16 -10.88
CA ASN A 73 7.89 -7.20 -10.07
C ASN A 73 8.94 -8.16 -10.67
N ASN A 74 8.52 -9.34 -11.12
CA ASN A 74 9.42 -10.36 -11.64
C ASN A 74 9.97 -10.02 -13.03
N THR A 75 9.22 -9.26 -13.85
CA THR A 75 9.61 -8.92 -15.22
C THR A 75 10.46 -7.65 -15.33
N THR A 76 10.32 -6.71 -14.39
CA THR A 76 11.07 -5.44 -14.41
C THR A 76 11.72 -5.11 -13.06
N PRO A 77 12.49 -6.05 -12.45
CA PRO A 77 13.02 -5.87 -11.10
C PRO A 77 13.97 -4.67 -10.96
N ALA A 78 14.79 -4.40 -11.97
CA ALA A 78 15.73 -3.28 -11.96
C ALA A 78 15.01 -1.93 -11.85
N GLU A 79 13.90 -1.77 -12.57
CA GLU A 79 13.09 -0.56 -12.52
C GLU A 79 12.39 -0.41 -11.16
N PHE A 80 11.87 -1.51 -10.59
CA PHE A 80 11.27 -1.48 -9.25
C PHE A 80 12.29 -1.08 -8.18
N ALA A 81 13.52 -1.59 -8.25
CA ALA A 81 14.59 -1.19 -7.35
C ALA A 81 14.95 0.29 -7.56
N TYR A 82 15.35 0.65 -8.77
CA TYR A 82 15.91 1.97 -9.08
C TYR A 82 14.91 3.11 -8.82
N GLU A 83 13.72 3.04 -9.41
CA GLU A 83 12.75 4.13 -9.29
C GLU A 83 12.30 4.33 -7.82
N ASN A 84 12.02 3.23 -7.09
CA ASN A 84 11.64 3.36 -5.69
C ASN A 84 12.77 3.92 -4.82
N MET A 85 14.03 3.49 -5.05
CA MET A 85 15.18 4.04 -4.32
C MET A 85 15.36 5.53 -4.63
N GLN A 86 15.25 5.95 -5.90
CA GLN A 86 15.37 7.37 -6.27
C GLN A 86 14.26 8.22 -5.62
N ILE A 87 13.01 7.80 -5.71
CA ILE A 87 11.87 8.50 -5.11
C ILE A 87 12.11 8.73 -3.62
N GLN A 88 12.40 7.67 -2.89
CA GLN A 88 12.52 7.75 -1.43
C GLN A 88 13.79 8.49 -1.00
N CYS A 89 14.92 8.28 -1.67
CA CYS A 89 16.16 9.04 -1.39
C CYS A 89 15.96 10.54 -1.57
N ASN A 90 15.34 10.95 -2.67
CA ASN A 90 15.08 12.36 -2.96
C ASN A 90 14.14 12.99 -1.94
N VAL A 91 13.00 12.34 -1.65
CA VAL A 91 12.00 12.91 -0.74
C VAL A 91 12.48 12.90 0.72
N ILE A 92 13.06 11.79 1.22
CA ILE A 92 13.55 11.71 2.61
C ILE A 92 14.68 12.71 2.84
N LYS A 93 15.61 12.83 1.88
CA LYS A 93 16.70 13.81 2.00
C LYS A 93 16.18 15.25 2.01
N CYS A 94 15.22 15.59 1.14
CA CYS A 94 14.59 16.90 1.15
C CYS A 94 13.82 17.17 2.45
N CYS A 95 13.14 16.18 3.02
CA CYS A 95 12.49 16.33 4.32
C CYS A 95 13.50 16.77 5.41
N HIS A 96 14.68 16.18 5.42
CA HIS A 96 15.76 16.60 6.34
C HIS A 96 16.28 18.00 6.04
N ASP A 97 16.65 18.27 4.79
CA ASP A 97 17.28 19.54 4.38
C ASP A 97 16.37 20.75 4.63
N PHE A 98 15.09 20.61 4.35
CA PHE A 98 14.07 21.66 4.51
C PHE A 98 13.34 21.61 5.86
N LYS A 99 13.82 20.81 6.81
CA LYS A 99 13.34 20.76 8.21
C LYS A 99 11.85 20.45 8.32
N VAL A 100 11.40 19.47 7.54
CA VAL A 100 10.05 18.92 7.66
C VAL A 100 9.84 18.41 9.08
N LYS A 101 8.76 18.82 9.73
CA LYS A 101 8.47 18.49 11.13
C LYS A 101 8.20 17.01 11.33
N LYS A 102 7.58 16.36 10.33
CA LYS A 102 7.26 14.93 10.38
C LYS A 102 7.13 14.31 9.00
N LEU A 103 7.72 13.14 8.82
CA LEU A 103 7.57 12.30 7.63
C LEU A 103 6.93 10.97 8.02
N LEU A 104 5.91 10.54 7.26
CA LEU A 104 5.43 9.17 7.24
C LEU A 104 5.85 8.49 5.94
N PHE A 105 6.71 7.48 6.05
CA PHE A 105 7.10 6.61 4.94
C PHE A 105 6.21 5.37 4.89
N LEU A 106 5.58 5.14 3.73
CA LEU A 106 4.79 3.93 3.48
C LEU A 106 5.70 2.84 2.90
N GLY A 107 5.98 1.84 3.71
CA GLY A 107 6.65 0.62 3.30
C GLY A 107 5.68 -0.41 2.72
N SER A 108 5.98 -1.68 2.95
CA SER A 108 5.17 -2.83 2.55
C SER A 108 5.57 -4.05 3.38
N THR A 109 4.66 -4.95 3.66
CA THR A 109 4.97 -6.25 4.29
C THR A 109 5.83 -7.18 3.42
N CYS A 110 6.15 -6.79 2.18
CA CYS A 110 7.13 -7.48 1.34
C CYS A 110 8.57 -7.45 1.90
N ILE A 111 8.85 -6.53 2.84
CA ILE A 111 10.16 -6.41 3.51
C ILE A 111 10.50 -7.59 4.42
N TYR A 112 9.50 -8.36 4.82
CA TYR A 112 9.72 -9.48 5.73
C TYR A 112 10.19 -10.74 5.00
N PRO A 113 10.96 -11.60 5.69
CA PRO A 113 11.40 -12.86 5.13
C PRO A 113 10.23 -13.70 4.60
N LYS A 114 10.47 -14.41 3.49
CA LYS A 114 9.49 -15.32 2.88
C LYS A 114 8.91 -16.31 3.88
N MET A 115 9.77 -16.85 4.77
CA MET A 115 9.43 -17.88 5.76
C MET A 115 9.38 -17.29 7.18
N ALA A 116 9.08 -15.99 7.33
CA ALA A 116 8.91 -15.40 8.65
C ALA A 116 7.83 -16.13 9.47
N GLU A 117 8.05 -16.24 10.77
CA GLU A 117 7.04 -16.76 11.70
C GLU A 117 5.75 -15.91 11.64
N GLN A 118 4.62 -16.58 11.75
CA GLN A 118 3.29 -15.95 11.59
C GLN A 118 2.51 -15.99 12.91
N PRO A 119 1.89 -14.88 13.30
CA PRO A 119 1.84 -13.57 12.62
C PRO A 119 3.18 -12.83 12.66
N ILE A 120 3.49 -12.08 11.59
CA ILE A 120 4.79 -11.43 11.39
C ILE A 120 4.91 -10.19 12.29
N VAL A 121 5.86 -10.22 13.21
CA VAL A 121 6.19 -9.08 14.08
C VAL A 121 7.17 -8.13 13.40
N GLU A 122 7.24 -6.87 13.86
CA GLU A 122 8.15 -5.87 13.30
C GLU A 122 9.63 -6.28 13.40
N ASP A 123 10.00 -7.03 14.42
CA ASP A 123 11.38 -7.51 14.65
C ASP A 123 11.81 -8.62 13.67
N ALA A 124 10.90 -9.15 12.85
CA ALA A 124 11.24 -10.12 11.81
C ALA A 124 12.00 -9.50 10.61
N LEU A 125 12.13 -8.16 10.56
CA LEU A 125 12.87 -7.48 9.51
C LEU A 125 14.34 -7.96 9.46
N LEU A 126 14.82 -8.33 8.25
CA LEU A 126 16.21 -8.77 7.99
C LEU A 126 16.65 -10.05 8.72
N THR A 127 15.72 -10.90 9.14
CA THR A 127 16.04 -12.17 9.83
C THR A 127 16.13 -13.38 8.89
N GLY A 128 15.91 -13.21 7.60
CA GLY A 128 15.97 -14.29 6.61
C GLY A 128 15.79 -13.81 5.16
N PRO A 129 15.86 -14.73 4.18
CA PRO A 129 15.71 -14.43 2.76
C PRO A 129 14.34 -13.84 2.41
N LEU A 130 14.33 -12.91 1.47
CA LEU A 130 13.11 -12.30 0.92
C LEU A 130 12.41 -13.23 -0.08
N GLU A 131 11.19 -12.89 -0.49
CA GLU A 131 10.51 -13.55 -1.61
C GLU A 131 11.13 -13.11 -2.93
N GLU A 132 11.70 -14.05 -3.69
CA GLU A 132 12.50 -13.79 -4.89
C GLU A 132 11.77 -12.96 -5.95
N THR A 133 10.47 -13.21 -6.15
CA THR A 133 9.69 -12.54 -7.20
C THR A 133 9.45 -11.04 -6.95
N ASN A 134 9.65 -10.55 -5.72
CA ASN A 134 9.52 -9.14 -5.38
C ASN A 134 10.70 -8.60 -4.55
N GLU A 135 11.83 -9.30 -4.54
CA GLU A 135 13.01 -8.94 -3.76
C GLU A 135 13.50 -7.52 -4.06
N ALA A 136 13.53 -7.13 -5.33
CA ALA A 136 13.98 -5.80 -5.75
C ALA A 136 13.13 -4.67 -5.13
N TYR A 137 11.81 -4.84 -5.12
CA TYR A 137 10.89 -3.92 -4.44
C TYR A 137 11.07 -3.94 -2.93
N ALA A 138 11.21 -5.13 -2.35
CA ALA A 138 11.39 -5.30 -0.91
C ALA A 138 12.67 -4.62 -0.43
N ILE A 139 13.81 -4.80 -1.12
CA ILE A 139 15.08 -4.14 -0.81
C ILE A 139 14.93 -2.61 -0.89
N ALA A 140 14.27 -2.10 -1.93
CA ALA A 140 14.01 -0.68 -2.02
C ALA A 140 13.21 -0.17 -0.81
N LYS A 141 12.14 -0.87 -0.41
CA LYS A 141 11.34 -0.48 0.75
C LYS A 141 12.09 -0.61 2.08
N ILE A 142 12.94 -1.62 2.26
CA ILE A 142 13.84 -1.75 3.42
C ILE A 142 14.77 -0.55 3.48
N SER A 143 15.42 -0.16 2.38
CA SER A 143 16.34 0.98 2.38
C SER A 143 15.67 2.29 2.78
N GLY A 144 14.43 2.55 2.31
CA GLY A 144 13.67 3.75 2.71
C GLY A 144 13.28 3.76 4.18
N LEU A 145 12.86 2.61 4.71
CA LEU A 145 12.58 2.42 6.13
C LEU A 145 13.82 2.70 6.98
N GLU A 146 14.95 2.06 6.64
CA GLU A 146 16.21 2.24 7.40
C GLU A 146 16.74 3.68 7.25
N MET A 147 16.58 4.34 6.10
CA MET A 147 16.88 5.76 5.98
C MET A 147 16.10 6.60 7.01
N CYS A 148 14.78 6.43 7.12
CA CYS A 148 13.99 7.16 8.11
C CYS A 148 14.53 6.96 9.53
N LYS A 149 14.88 5.72 9.88
CA LYS A 149 15.45 5.35 11.17
C LYS A 149 16.81 5.98 11.40
N PHE A 150 17.72 5.97 10.40
CA PHE A 150 19.05 6.56 10.52
C PHE A 150 19.01 8.08 10.62
N PHE A 151 18.15 8.76 9.87
CA PHE A 151 17.96 10.20 10.00
C PHE A 151 17.42 10.57 11.39
N LYS A 152 16.49 9.78 11.93
CA LYS A 152 16.00 9.97 13.30
C LYS A 152 17.12 9.80 14.33
N ARG A 153 17.92 8.74 14.23
CA ARG A 153 19.04 8.48 15.17
C ARG A 153 20.12 9.55 15.11
N GLN A 154 20.49 9.98 13.92
CA GLN A 154 21.62 10.89 13.73
C GLN A 154 21.23 12.35 13.97
N TYR A 155 20.05 12.75 13.54
CA TYR A 155 19.65 14.16 13.48
C TYR A 155 18.43 14.50 14.36
N GLY A 156 17.73 13.50 14.89
CA GLY A 156 16.51 13.72 15.68
C GLY A 156 15.26 13.99 14.83
N ASP A 157 15.34 13.78 13.51
CA ASP A 157 14.21 13.99 12.60
C ASP A 157 13.03 13.08 12.97
N ASP A 158 11.80 13.62 13.00
CA ASP A 158 10.60 12.81 13.31
C ASP A 158 10.08 12.07 12.07
N PHE A 159 10.90 11.17 11.55
CA PHE A 159 10.59 10.31 10.43
C PHE A 159 10.12 8.96 10.95
N ILE A 160 8.91 8.59 10.61
CA ILE A 160 8.27 7.33 11.01
C ILE A 160 7.92 6.49 9.78
N SER A 161 7.81 5.18 9.96
CA SER A 161 7.48 4.24 8.89
C SER A 161 6.35 3.31 9.30
N CYS A 162 5.52 2.92 8.34
CA CYS A 162 4.49 1.91 8.52
C CYS A 162 4.50 0.87 7.41
N MET A 163 4.11 -0.36 7.75
CA MET A 163 4.11 -1.52 6.86
C MET A 163 2.69 -2.03 6.68
N PRO A 164 1.99 -1.58 5.61
CA PRO A 164 0.66 -2.06 5.32
C PRO A 164 0.67 -3.50 4.81
N THR A 165 -0.37 -4.24 5.17
CA THR A 165 -0.77 -5.50 4.54
C THR A 165 -1.34 -5.28 3.12
N ASN A 166 -2.01 -6.27 2.51
CA ASN A 166 -2.60 -6.09 1.18
C ASN A 166 -3.76 -5.10 1.23
N LEU A 167 -3.65 -4.04 0.46
CA LEU A 167 -4.62 -2.96 0.41
C LEU A 167 -5.55 -3.10 -0.79
N TYR A 168 -6.78 -2.61 -0.66
CA TYR A 168 -7.78 -2.55 -1.71
C TYR A 168 -8.79 -1.43 -1.46
N GLY A 169 -9.46 -0.94 -2.51
CA GLY A 169 -10.47 0.11 -2.36
C GLY A 169 -10.58 1.04 -3.57
N PRO A 170 -11.15 2.25 -3.39
CA PRO A 170 -11.26 3.27 -4.42
C PRO A 170 -9.91 3.67 -5.01
N TYR A 171 -9.87 3.92 -6.32
CA TYR A 171 -8.67 4.31 -7.08
C TYR A 171 -7.59 3.23 -7.18
N ASP A 172 -7.93 1.97 -6.91
CA ASP A 172 -7.03 0.84 -7.14
C ASP A 172 -6.70 0.65 -8.63
N ASN A 173 -5.73 -0.21 -8.91
CA ASN A 173 -5.37 -0.60 -10.26
C ASN A 173 -6.11 -1.88 -10.65
N TYR A 174 -6.95 -1.81 -11.68
CA TYR A 174 -7.74 -2.94 -12.20
C TYR A 174 -7.14 -3.54 -13.47
N ASP A 175 -5.95 -3.15 -13.90
CA ASP A 175 -5.25 -3.76 -15.04
C ASP A 175 -4.97 -5.24 -14.75
N LEU A 176 -5.44 -6.14 -15.63
CA LEU A 176 -5.32 -7.59 -15.40
C LEU A 176 -3.88 -8.10 -15.50
N SER A 177 -2.98 -7.36 -16.12
CA SER A 177 -1.57 -7.72 -16.27
C SER A 177 -0.70 -7.31 -15.09
N GLY A 178 -1.07 -6.24 -14.39
CA GLY A 178 -0.24 -5.61 -13.36
C GLY A 178 -0.92 -5.38 -12.01
N SER A 179 -2.22 -5.67 -11.87
CA SER A 179 -2.95 -5.44 -10.63
C SER A 179 -2.71 -6.50 -9.56
N HIS A 180 -3.07 -6.16 -8.33
CA HIS A 180 -3.14 -7.10 -7.22
C HIS A 180 -4.37 -8.01 -7.33
N VAL A 181 -4.39 -9.08 -6.52
CA VAL A 181 -5.39 -10.15 -6.58
C VAL A 181 -6.84 -9.65 -6.42
N MET A 182 -7.11 -8.75 -5.47
CA MET A 182 -8.47 -8.27 -5.20
C MET A 182 -9.07 -7.48 -6.38
N PRO A 183 -8.43 -6.40 -6.90
CA PRO A 183 -8.96 -5.68 -8.05
C PRO A 183 -9.02 -6.53 -9.31
N ALA A 184 -8.07 -7.46 -9.53
CA ALA A 184 -8.14 -8.40 -10.64
C ALA A 184 -9.39 -9.30 -10.56
N MET A 185 -9.70 -9.85 -9.38
CA MET A 185 -10.91 -10.65 -9.17
C MET A 185 -12.19 -9.85 -9.41
N ILE A 186 -12.27 -8.64 -8.84
CA ILE A 186 -13.44 -7.75 -9.03
C ILE A 186 -13.69 -7.53 -10.53
N ARG A 187 -12.67 -7.18 -11.30
CA ARG A 187 -12.79 -6.94 -12.73
C ARG A 187 -13.14 -8.22 -13.49
N LYS A 188 -12.44 -9.33 -13.25
CA LYS A 188 -12.68 -10.62 -13.92
C LYS A 188 -14.12 -11.09 -13.74
N PHE A 189 -14.64 -11.09 -12.51
CA PHE A 189 -16.01 -11.51 -12.23
C PHE A 189 -17.05 -10.53 -12.81
N HIS A 190 -16.77 -9.22 -12.74
CA HIS A 190 -17.66 -8.22 -13.33
C HIS A 190 -17.77 -8.40 -14.86
N GLU A 191 -16.63 -8.50 -15.56
CA GLU A 191 -16.60 -8.69 -17.01
C GLU A 191 -17.26 -10.03 -17.41
N ALA A 192 -17.02 -11.11 -16.66
CA ALA A 192 -17.64 -12.41 -16.90
C ALA A 192 -19.16 -12.35 -16.72
N LYS A 193 -19.65 -11.64 -15.70
CA LYS A 193 -21.09 -11.44 -15.46
C LYS A 193 -21.77 -10.71 -16.63
N ILE A 194 -21.21 -9.56 -17.05
CA ILE A 194 -21.85 -8.76 -18.12
C ILE A 194 -21.76 -9.45 -19.50
N GLN A 195 -20.78 -10.33 -19.69
CA GLN A 195 -20.59 -11.09 -20.92
C GLN A 195 -21.23 -12.49 -20.87
N ASN A 196 -21.91 -12.85 -19.78
CA ASN A 196 -22.49 -14.16 -19.54
C ASN A 196 -21.49 -15.32 -19.77
N ARG A 197 -20.23 -15.12 -19.36
CA ARG A 197 -19.21 -16.19 -19.48
C ARG A 197 -19.51 -17.29 -18.48
N PRO A 198 -19.42 -18.59 -18.87
CA PRO A 198 -19.70 -19.70 -17.96
C PRO A 198 -18.63 -19.90 -16.89
N THR A 199 -17.38 -19.48 -17.15
CA THR A 199 -16.24 -19.68 -16.26
C THR A 199 -15.38 -18.44 -16.10
N VAL A 200 -14.71 -18.33 -14.93
CA VAL A 200 -13.62 -17.38 -14.67
C VAL A 200 -12.40 -18.16 -14.21
N GLU A 201 -11.28 -18.02 -14.92
CA GLU A 201 -10.00 -18.59 -14.53
C GLU A 201 -9.29 -17.69 -13.52
N LEU A 202 -8.85 -18.30 -12.40
CA LEU A 202 -7.98 -17.71 -11.39
C LEU A 202 -6.69 -18.51 -11.28
N TRP A 203 -5.60 -17.82 -10.99
CA TRP A 203 -4.26 -18.41 -10.89
C TRP A 203 -4.04 -19.13 -9.56
N GLY A 204 -3.21 -20.18 -9.61
CA GLY A 204 -2.79 -20.97 -8.46
C GLY A 204 -3.85 -21.96 -7.97
N THR A 205 -3.71 -22.40 -6.73
CA THR A 205 -4.59 -23.37 -6.08
C THR A 205 -5.71 -22.73 -5.26
N GLY A 206 -5.59 -21.43 -4.97
CA GLY A 206 -6.48 -20.73 -4.04
C GLY A 206 -6.20 -21.03 -2.56
N ALA A 207 -5.19 -21.84 -2.24
CA ALA A 207 -4.85 -22.23 -0.86
C ALA A 207 -4.14 -21.14 -0.04
N PRO A 208 -3.28 -20.26 -0.60
CA PRO A 208 -2.55 -19.27 0.18
C PRO A 208 -3.47 -18.39 1.04
N LEU A 209 -2.95 -18.08 2.23
CA LEU A 209 -3.62 -17.20 3.20
C LEU A 209 -3.12 -15.77 3.06
N ARG A 210 -4.04 -14.81 3.01
CA ARG A 210 -3.74 -13.38 2.91
C ARG A 210 -4.62 -12.56 3.83
N GLU A 211 -4.02 -11.50 4.33
CA GLU A 211 -4.67 -10.44 5.07
C GLU A 211 -4.99 -9.28 4.13
N PHE A 212 -6.17 -8.66 4.29
CA PHE A 212 -6.63 -7.54 3.49
C PHE A 212 -7.13 -6.41 4.36
N LEU A 213 -6.75 -5.17 4.01
CA LEU A 213 -7.18 -3.96 4.72
C LEU A 213 -7.74 -2.94 3.72
N TYR A 214 -8.91 -2.40 4.03
CA TYR A 214 -9.56 -1.38 3.21
C TYR A 214 -8.78 -0.06 3.24
N SER A 215 -8.68 0.62 2.10
CA SER A 215 -7.82 1.80 1.93
C SER A 215 -8.16 2.97 2.85
N ASP A 216 -9.44 3.15 3.21
CA ASP A 216 -9.83 4.24 4.12
C ASP A 216 -9.43 3.93 5.57
N ASP A 217 -9.44 2.66 6.00
CA ASP A 217 -8.86 2.24 7.28
C ASP A 217 -7.34 2.42 7.30
N MET A 218 -6.66 2.07 6.20
CA MET A 218 -5.23 2.36 6.06
C MET A 218 -4.95 3.87 6.20
N ALA A 219 -5.75 4.70 5.57
CA ALA A 219 -5.62 6.15 5.66
C ALA A 219 -5.86 6.66 7.10
N ASP A 220 -6.86 6.12 7.80
CA ASP A 220 -7.12 6.47 9.19
C ASP A 220 -5.96 6.07 10.10
N ALA A 221 -5.36 4.89 9.88
CA ALA A 221 -4.14 4.46 10.58
C ALA A 221 -2.94 5.38 10.30
N CYS A 222 -2.72 5.79 9.05
CA CYS A 222 -1.66 6.72 8.68
C CYS A 222 -1.80 8.06 9.41
N VAL A 223 -3.00 8.64 9.40
CA VAL A 223 -3.24 9.93 10.09
C VAL A 223 -3.14 9.77 11.60
N PHE A 224 -3.62 8.65 12.16
CA PHE A 224 -3.44 8.33 13.57
C PHE A 224 -1.95 8.25 13.95
N LEU A 225 -1.10 7.59 13.17
CA LEU A 225 0.34 7.51 13.42
C LEU A 225 1.02 8.89 13.30
N LEU A 226 0.63 9.71 12.33
CA LEU A 226 1.12 11.09 12.22
C LEU A 226 0.80 11.93 13.47
N GLU A 227 -0.34 11.69 14.11
CA GLU A 227 -0.77 12.42 15.30
C GLU A 227 -0.19 11.86 16.60
N ASN A 228 0.07 10.54 16.69
CA ASN A 228 0.28 9.86 17.97
C ASN A 228 1.57 9.04 18.06
N TYR A 229 2.36 8.91 17.00
CA TYR A 229 3.55 8.06 17.01
C TYR A 229 4.79 8.82 16.55
N SER A 230 5.89 8.65 17.29
CA SER A 230 7.22 9.21 16.97
C SER A 230 8.33 8.20 17.30
N GLY A 231 8.01 6.90 17.29
CA GLY A 231 8.98 5.84 17.53
C GLY A 231 9.91 5.61 16.34
N GLU A 232 11.06 5.00 16.62
CA GLU A 232 12.05 4.64 15.60
C GLU A 232 11.65 3.38 14.82
N GLN A 233 11.09 2.38 15.52
CA GLN A 233 10.66 1.13 14.89
C GLN A 233 9.40 1.38 14.05
N HIS A 234 9.35 0.83 12.86
CA HIS A 234 8.15 0.86 12.04
C HIS A 234 6.94 0.18 12.72
N VAL A 235 5.75 0.39 12.18
CA VAL A 235 4.49 -0.15 12.72
C VAL A 235 3.78 -0.94 11.63
N ASN A 236 3.47 -2.20 11.89
CA ASN A 236 2.61 -3.01 11.04
C ASN A 236 1.18 -2.45 11.05
N ILE A 237 0.58 -2.32 9.87
CA ILE A 237 -0.82 -1.91 9.72
C ILE A 237 -1.58 -3.02 8.99
N GLY A 238 -2.51 -3.62 9.70
CA GLY A 238 -3.34 -4.72 9.20
C GLY A 238 -4.60 -4.90 10.04
N THR A 239 -5.31 -5.98 9.79
CA THR A 239 -6.53 -6.36 10.51
C THR A 239 -6.25 -7.43 11.57
N GLY A 240 -5.14 -8.16 11.43
CA GLY A 240 -4.85 -9.38 12.20
C GLY A 240 -5.75 -10.57 11.83
N LYS A 241 -6.44 -10.49 10.68
CA LYS A 241 -7.34 -11.54 10.15
C LYS A 241 -6.93 -11.95 8.75
N GLU A 242 -6.98 -13.22 8.46
CA GLU A 242 -6.61 -13.75 7.15
C GLU A 242 -7.72 -14.63 6.56
N VAL A 243 -7.72 -14.72 5.24
CA VAL A 243 -8.59 -15.61 4.47
C VAL A 243 -7.78 -16.31 3.39
N THR A 244 -8.23 -17.49 2.95
CA THR A 244 -7.65 -18.13 1.77
C THR A 244 -8.03 -17.33 0.51
N ILE A 245 -7.19 -17.41 -0.53
CA ILE A 245 -7.52 -16.82 -1.84
C ILE A 245 -8.82 -17.41 -2.39
N LYS A 246 -9.10 -18.71 -2.09
CA LYS A 246 -10.37 -19.33 -2.45
C LYS A 246 -11.57 -18.67 -1.75
N GLN A 247 -11.48 -18.45 -0.43
CA GLN A 247 -12.53 -17.74 0.32
C GLN A 247 -12.75 -16.32 -0.20
N LEU A 248 -11.66 -15.62 -0.52
CA LEU A 248 -11.73 -14.29 -1.14
C LEU A 248 -12.45 -14.36 -2.49
N ALA A 249 -12.09 -15.30 -3.36
CA ALA A 249 -12.72 -15.46 -4.67
C ALA A 249 -14.23 -15.69 -4.56
N GLU A 250 -14.66 -16.56 -3.66
CA GLU A 250 -16.08 -16.82 -3.40
C GLU A 250 -16.80 -15.58 -2.86
N LEU A 251 -16.16 -14.81 -1.98
CA LEU A 251 -16.70 -13.55 -1.46
C LEU A 251 -16.88 -12.51 -2.58
N VAL A 252 -15.87 -12.34 -3.43
CA VAL A 252 -15.92 -11.38 -4.55
C VAL A 252 -16.98 -11.85 -5.58
N LYS A 253 -16.99 -13.14 -5.94
CA LYS A 253 -17.99 -13.75 -6.82
C LYS A 253 -19.42 -13.46 -6.33
N LYS A 254 -19.70 -13.73 -5.06
CA LYS A 254 -20.97 -13.46 -4.39
C LYS A 254 -21.33 -11.97 -4.42
N THR A 255 -20.36 -11.10 -4.12
CA THR A 255 -20.58 -9.64 -4.08
C THR A 255 -20.87 -9.07 -5.47
N VAL A 256 -20.21 -9.56 -6.49
CA VAL A 256 -20.46 -9.20 -7.89
C VAL A 256 -21.80 -9.77 -8.38
N GLY A 257 -22.27 -10.87 -7.81
CA GLY A 257 -23.42 -11.63 -8.28
C GLY A 257 -23.11 -12.35 -9.60
N TYR A 258 -21.93 -12.96 -9.70
CA TYR A 258 -21.56 -13.83 -10.82
C TYR A 258 -21.97 -15.26 -10.51
N GLU A 259 -22.69 -15.93 -11.42
CA GLU A 259 -23.25 -17.26 -11.21
C GLU A 259 -22.46 -18.40 -11.86
N GLY A 260 -21.50 -18.08 -12.76
CA GLY A 260 -20.65 -19.08 -13.41
C GLY A 260 -19.65 -19.74 -12.47
N GLU A 261 -18.80 -20.62 -12.98
CA GLU A 261 -17.85 -21.41 -12.21
C GLU A 261 -16.48 -20.70 -12.09
N ILE A 262 -15.75 -21.00 -10.99
CA ILE A 262 -14.35 -20.62 -10.80
C ILE A 262 -13.48 -21.79 -11.21
N VAL A 263 -12.57 -21.57 -12.16
CA VAL A 263 -11.58 -22.57 -12.60
C VAL A 263 -10.20 -22.14 -12.09
N TRP A 264 -9.53 -23.03 -11.37
CA TRP A 264 -8.19 -22.77 -10.84
C TRP A 264 -7.12 -23.28 -11.80
N ASN A 265 -6.19 -22.40 -12.19
CA ASN A 265 -5.04 -22.75 -13.01
C ASN A 265 -3.83 -22.97 -12.11
N SER A 266 -3.63 -24.22 -11.69
CA SER A 266 -2.53 -24.63 -10.79
C SER A 266 -1.14 -24.65 -11.43
N GLU A 267 -1.03 -24.41 -12.75
CA GLU A 267 0.27 -24.22 -13.41
C GLU A 267 0.87 -22.84 -13.12
N MET A 268 0.02 -21.90 -12.68
CA MET A 268 0.45 -20.56 -12.27
C MET A 268 0.83 -20.53 -10.79
N PRO A 269 1.81 -19.67 -10.40
CA PRO A 269 2.34 -19.68 -9.04
C PRO A 269 1.35 -19.15 -7.99
N ASP A 270 1.35 -19.76 -6.82
CA ASP A 270 0.57 -19.32 -5.64
C ASP A 270 1.22 -18.14 -4.88
N GLY A 271 2.51 -17.91 -5.04
CA GLY A 271 3.29 -16.97 -4.22
C GLY A 271 3.53 -17.49 -2.79
N THR A 272 3.82 -16.58 -1.84
CA THR A 272 4.09 -16.93 -0.43
C THR A 272 2.88 -17.68 0.18
N PRO A 273 3.07 -18.81 0.90
CA PRO A 273 1.96 -19.58 1.45
C PRO A 273 1.07 -18.84 2.44
N ARG A 274 1.66 -18.01 3.32
CA ARG A 274 0.94 -17.25 4.34
C ARG A 274 1.59 -15.89 4.56
N LYS A 275 0.77 -14.86 4.75
CA LYS A 275 1.23 -13.51 5.11
C LYS A 275 0.19 -12.82 6.00
N LEU A 276 0.38 -12.92 7.30
CA LEU A 276 -0.43 -12.28 8.34
C LEU A 276 0.46 -11.38 9.19
N THR A 277 0.08 -10.14 9.42
CA THR A 277 0.85 -9.22 10.27
C THR A 277 0.43 -9.32 11.73
N ASP A 278 1.40 -9.25 12.65
CA ASP A 278 1.10 -8.95 14.05
C ASP A 278 0.76 -7.46 14.18
N VAL A 279 -0.44 -7.19 14.68
CA VAL A 279 -0.96 -5.83 14.87
C VAL A 279 -0.99 -5.40 16.33
N THR A 280 -0.35 -6.16 17.20
CA THR A 280 -0.34 -5.93 18.65
C THR A 280 0.20 -4.55 19.01
N LYS A 281 1.27 -4.10 18.35
CA LYS A 281 1.84 -2.77 18.55
C LYS A 281 0.86 -1.67 18.18
N LEU A 282 0.23 -1.76 17.02
CA LEU A 282 -0.77 -0.80 16.56
C LEU A 282 -1.98 -0.74 17.50
N HIS A 283 -2.44 -1.91 17.97
CA HIS A 283 -3.53 -2.00 18.95
C HIS A 283 -3.16 -1.37 20.30
N LYS A 284 -1.92 -1.57 20.76
CA LYS A 284 -1.42 -0.93 22.01
C LYS A 284 -1.32 0.59 21.89
N LEU A 285 -1.07 1.11 20.69
CA LEU A 285 -1.11 2.56 20.40
C LEU A 285 -2.53 3.11 20.42
N GLY A 286 -3.56 2.27 20.33
CA GLY A 286 -4.97 2.65 20.43
C GLY A 286 -5.75 2.65 19.11
N TRP A 287 -5.17 2.15 18.00
CA TRP A 287 -5.88 2.09 16.70
C TRP A 287 -6.34 0.67 16.36
N ARG A 288 -7.52 0.56 15.74
CA ARG A 288 -8.08 -0.67 15.17
C ARG A 288 -8.81 -0.35 13.86
N HIS A 289 -8.80 -1.29 12.91
CA HIS A 289 -9.61 -1.18 11.70
C HIS A 289 -11.11 -1.18 12.04
N LYS A 290 -11.91 -0.61 11.15
CA LYS A 290 -13.37 -0.45 11.32
C LYS A 290 -14.16 -1.19 10.26
N ILE A 291 -13.58 -1.37 9.07
CA ILE A 291 -14.26 -1.96 7.90
C ILE A 291 -13.83 -3.42 7.77
N GLU A 292 -14.78 -4.33 7.98
CA GLU A 292 -14.55 -5.75 7.79
C GLU A 292 -14.49 -6.12 6.30
N LEU A 293 -13.86 -7.25 5.97
CA LEU A 293 -13.57 -7.64 4.59
C LEU A 293 -14.83 -7.68 3.71
N GLU A 294 -15.93 -8.26 4.20
CA GLU A 294 -17.18 -8.36 3.43
C GLU A 294 -17.76 -6.99 3.06
N GLU A 295 -17.72 -6.04 3.98
CA GLU A 295 -18.17 -4.68 3.74
C GLU A 295 -17.24 -3.96 2.76
N GLY A 296 -15.93 -4.06 3.00
CA GLY A 296 -14.92 -3.43 2.15
C GLY A 296 -14.98 -3.91 0.70
N VAL A 297 -15.22 -5.21 0.45
CA VAL A 297 -15.38 -5.75 -0.91
C VAL A 297 -16.62 -5.16 -1.59
N LYS A 298 -17.74 -5.01 -0.87
CA LYS A 298 -18.95 -4.34 -1.41
C LYS A 298 -18.68 -2.89 -1.78
N LEU A 299 -17.99 -2.15 -0.92
CA LEU A 299 -17.63 -0.75 -1.16
C LEU A 299 -16.66 -0.61 -2.35
N ALA A 300 -15.65 -1.48 -2.44
CA ALA A 300 -14.69 -1.49 -3.55
C ALA A 300 -15.39 -1.84 -4.88
N TYR A 301 -16.26 -2.84 -4.90
CA TYR A 301 -17.01 -3.21 -6.10
C TYR A 301 -18.00 -2.11 -6.53
N LYS A 302 -18.70 -1.50 -5.58
CA LYS A 302 -19.58 -0.36 -5.87
C LYS A 302 -18.79 0.78 -6.52
N TRP A 303 -17.65 1.16 -5.94
CA TRP A 303 -16.79 2.20 -6.52
C TRP A 303 -16.35 1.84 -7.93
N PHE A 304 -15.92 0.59 -8.16
CA PHE A 304 -15.50 0.12 -9.49
C PHE A 304 -16.60 0.28 -10.52
N VAL A 305 -17.85 -0.13 -10.21
CA VAL A 305 -18.98 -0.01 -11.12
C VAL A 305 -19.32 1.46 -11.40
N ASP A 306 -19.37 2.29 -10.35
CA ASP A 306 -19.71 3.70 -10.47
C ASP A 306 -18.66 4.52 -11.23
N ASN A 307 -17.41 4.00 -11.32
CA ASN A 307 -16.25 4.69 -11.91
C ASN A 307 -15.54 3.87 -12.99
N ILE A 308 -16.25 2.96 -13.65
CA ILE A 308 -15.64 1.97 -14.56
C ILE A 308 -14.89 2.59 -15.74
N GLU A 309 -15.31 3.77 -16.21
CA GLU A 309 -14.64 4.51 -17.30
C GLU A 309 -13.35 5.20 -16.84
N GLN A 310 -13.26 5.55 -15.57
CA GLN A 310 -12.12 6.25 -14.98
C GLN A 310 -11.16 5.30 -14.24
N ALA A 311 -11.60 4.07 -13.96
CA ALA A 311 -10.77 3.06 -13.33
C ALA A 311 -9.54 2.74 -14.20
N ARG A 312 -8.37 2.68 -13.58
CA ARG A 312 -7.15 2.26 -14.27
C ARG A 312 -7.29 0.80 -14.69
N LYS A 313 -7.27 0.54 -16.00
CA LYS A 313 -7.50 -0.79 -16.59
C LYS A 313 -6.31 -1.20 -17.42
#